data_af8081a5e79abf95248e437a81d1c8b8
#
_entry.id   af8081a5e79abf95248e437a81d1c8b8
#
_cell.length_a   1.000
_cell.length_b   1.000
_cell.length_c   1.000
_cell.angle_alpha   90.00
_cell.angle_beta   90.00
_cell.angle_gamma   90.00
#
_symmetry.space_group_name_H-M   'P 1'
#
loop_
_entity.id
_entity.type
_entity.pdbx_description
1 polymer ?
#
loop_
_entity_poly.entity_id
_entity_poly.type
_entity_poly.pdbx_seq_one_letter_code
_entity_poly.pdbx_strand_id
1 'polypeptide(L)'
;MRTPDQPKDQSFNKGLIAWFARNHVAANLLLVFICALGYYAISILKKETFPTFTLDMIEIGVPYPGAGPEEVEKGILVKIEESLTSIQGIDELRSVAREGYGSVYVAVAQGYELSDITDRVKLAVDRISTFPVDAERPYIIQTERKTQALMVAVSGDLDEFSMANLVTQIREEIVALPEVTFAEIQGRKDFEISVEISEQRLREYGLTLSRVASVIGRWSIDLPGGSIRTDGGNIRLRANGQAYTGEEFSNIVLLTNPDGSKLRLRDVAEIKDGFVEWPGYAYFNGARAMMIEVKSTANESELKISESVRRYIDSRQDTLPDSVFLNVWGDSTRFLSDQLTMLLKNMALGFALVFVVLAVFLRLRLAVWVVVGLPVAFLGAFMLLPFVGVTINIMLSLIHI
;
A
#
# COMPACT_ATOMS: atom_id res chain seq x y z
N MET A 1 -3.00 87.57 5.23
CA MET A 1 -2.24 86.35 4.87
C MET A 1 -3.12 85.17 5.12
N ARG A 2 -3.70 84.57 4.06
CA ARG A 2 -4.52 83.37 4.16
C ARG A 2 -3.59 82.19 4.04
N THR A 3 -3.58 81.30 5.03
CA THR A 3 -2.91 80.02 4.97
C THR A 3 -3.56 79.11 3.93
N PRO A 4 -2.81 78.40 3.06
CA PRO A 4 -3.39 77.52 2.09
C PRO A 4 -3.98 76.29 2.76
N ASP A 5 -5.24 76.03 2.41
CA ASP A 5 -5.99 74.83 2.77
C ASP A 5 -5.27 73.61 2.20
N GLN A 6 -4.74 72.73 3.09
CA GLN A 6 -4.19 71.43 2.67
C GLN A 6 -5.36 70.54 2.20
N PRO A 7 -5.25 69.88 1.04
CA PRO A 7 -6.29 68.97 0.60
C PRO A 7 -6.33 67.80 1.57
N LYS A 8 -7.43 67.64 2.31
CA LYS A 8 -7.75 66.44 3.07
C LYS A 8 -7.85 65.27 2.08
N ASP A 9 -6.87 64.45 2.08
CA ASP A 9 -6.79 63.19 1.31
C ASP A 9 -7.99 62.29 1.69
N GLN A 10 -9.09 62.39 0.94
CA GLN A 10 -10.36 61.67 1.18
C GLN A 10 -10.32 60.25 0.64
N SER A 11 -9.23 59.83 0.02
CA SER A 11 -9.07 58.49 -0.59
C SER A 11 -8.99 57.36 0.43
N PHE A 12 -8.44 57.62 1.63
CA PHE A 12 -8.33 56.62 2.70
C PHE A 12 -9.65 56.25 3.39
N ASN A 13 -10.74 56.93 3.09
CA ASN A 13 -12.04 56.73 3.75
C ASN A 13 -13.01 55.85 2.97
N LYS A 14 -12.64 55.35 1.79
CA LYS A 14 -13.47 54.49 0.92
C LYS A 14 -12.77 53.17 0.67
N GLY A 15 -13.43 52.05 0.99
CA GLY A 15 -12.95 50.70 0.74
C GLY A 15 -13.36 49.72 1.83
N LEU A 16 -13.21 48.42 1.55
CA LEU A 16 -13.56 47.33 2.47
C LEU A 16 -12.84 47.44 3.81
N ILE A 17 -11.55 47.77 3.81
CA ILE A 17 -10.74 47.92 5.04
C ILE A 17 -11.28 49.05 5.91
N ALA A 18 -11.62 50.21 5.32
CA ALA A 18 -12.18 51.34 6.05
C ALA A 18 -13.57 51.02 6.62
N TRP A 19 -14.36 50.23 5.92
CA TRP A 19 -15.68 49.79 6.39
C TRP A 19 -15.55 48.89 7.62
N PHE A 20 -14.65 47.83 7.58
CA PHE A 20 -14.37 46.97 8.73
C PHE A 20 -13.78 47.74 9.93
N ALA A 21 -12.90 48.72 9.69
CA ALA A 21 -12.31 49.53 10.75
C ALA A 21 -13.37 50.40 11.51
N ARG A 22 -14.47 50.73 10.83
CA ARG A 22 -15.59 51.45 11.44
C ARG A 22 -16.64 50.56 12.08
N ASN A 23 -16.76 49.34 11.60
CA ASN A 23 -17.75 48.37 12.07
C ASN A 23 -17.11 47.27 12.91
N HIS A 24 -16.93 47.55 14.19
CA HIS A 24 -16.30 46.64 15.14
C HIS A 24 -17.00 45.28 15.25
N VAL A 25 -18.34 45.23 15.10
CA VAL A 25 -19.11 43.99 15.15
C VAL A 25 -18.77 43.11 13.93
N ALA A 26 -18.76 43.72 12.74
CA ALA A 26 -18.40 42.98 11.53
C ALA A 26 -16.95 42.50 11.56
N ALA A 27 -16.01 43.30 12.07
CA ALA A 27 -14.61 42.89 12.22
C ALA A 27 -14.43 41.71 13.18
N ASN A 28 -15.11 41.74 14.34
CA ASN A 28 -15.06 40.65 15.31
C ASN A 28 -15.73 39.35 14.79
N LEU A 29 -16.86 39.47 14.08
CA LEU A 29 -17.51 38.33 13.45
C LEU A 29 -16.62 37.69 12.36
N LEU A 30 -15.97 38.51 11.55
CA LEU A 30 -15.02 38.02 10.54
C LEU A 30 -13.82 37.30 11.19
N LEU A 31 -13.28 37.86 12.29
CA LEU A 31 -12.20 37.24 13.05
C LEU A 31 -12.61 35.86 13.58
N VAL A 32 -13.78 35.75 14.23
CA VAL A 32 -14.30 34.49 14.74
C VAL A 32 -14.54 33.49 13.59
N PHE A 33 -15.08 33.98 12.47
CA PHE A 33 -15.30 33.15 11.28
C PHE A 33 -14.00 32.59 10.71
N ILE A 34 -12.96 33.41 10.54
CA ILE A 34 -11.63 32.96 10.06
C ILE A 34 -11.01 31.98 11.05
N CYS A 35 -11.07 32.25 12.35
CA CYS A 35 -10.53 31.34 13.36
C CYS A 35 -11.25 29.98 13.35
N ALA A 36 -12.58 29.97 13.29
CA ALA A 36 -13.37 28.75 13.30
C ALA A 36 -13.13 27.90 12.03
N LEU A 37 -13.22 28.53 10.86
CA LEU A 37 -12.99 27.82 9.59
C LEU A 37 -11.53 27.44 9.39
N GLY A 38 -10.57 28.27 9.79
CA GLY A 38 -9.15 27.93 9.73
C GLY A 38 -8.79 26.75 10.63
N TYR A 39 -9.33 26.71 11.85
CA TYR A 39 -9.17 25.58 12.74
C TYR A 39 -9.80 24.30 12.17
N TYR A 40 -11.01 24.39 11.63
CA TYR A 40 -11.68 23.29 10.96
C TYR A 40 -10.86 22.81 9.76
N ALA A 41 -10.35 23.71 8.94
CA ALA A 41 -9.49 23.36 7.79
C ALA A 41 -8.24 22.59 8.21
N ILE A 42 -7.54 23.00 9.28
CA ILE A 42 -6.37 22.26 9.79
C ILE A 42 -6.74 20.84 10.22
N SER A 43 -7.95 20.63 10.75
CA SER A 43 -8.41 19.31 11.21
C SER A 43 -8.71 18.34 10.06
N ILE A 44 -9.13 18.86 8.91
CA ILE A 44 -9.46 18.05 7.71
C ILE A 44 -8.30 17.96 6.72
N LEU A 45 -7.31 18.88 6.79
CA LEU A 45 -6.15 18.86 5.91
C LEU A 45 -5.37 17.54 6.10
N LYS A 46 -5.13 16.88 4.98
CA LYS A 46 -4.30 15.66 4.95
C LYS A 46 -2.86 16.01 5.33
N LYS A 47 -2.32 15.22 6.25
CA LYS A 47 -0.92 15.30 6.69
C LYS A 47 -0.21 14.07 6.18
N GLU A 48 0.81 14.27 5.36
CA GLU A 48 1.58 13.21 4.73
C GLU A 48 3.07 13.53 4.76
N THR A 49 3.89 12.50 4.74
CA THR A 49 5.35 12.69 4.77
C THR A 49 5.83 13.27 3.44
N PHE A 50 5.39 12.71 2.33
CA PHE A 50 5.67 13.22 0.99
C PHE A 50 4.35 13.49 0.27
N PRO A 51 4.28 14.56 -0.56
CA PRO A 51 3.08 14.81 -1.35
C PRO A 51 2.77 13.60 -2.22
N THR A 52 1.54 13.12 -2.17
CA THR A 52 1.09 12.07 -3.08
C THR A 52 0.96 12.65 -4.48
N PHE A 53 1.96 12.42 -5.32
CA PHE A 53 1.76 12.54 -6.77
C PHE A 53 0.98 11.29 -7.20
N THR A 54 -0.25 11.44 -7.60
CA THR A 54 -0.97 10.39 -8.29
C THR A 54 -0.29 10.24 -9.66
N LEU A 55 0.62 9.27 -9.75
CA LEU A 55 0.97 8.75 -11.04
C LEU A 55 -0.21 7.87 -11.44
N ASP A 56 -1.11 8.43 -12.26
CA ASP A 56 -2.17 7.65 -12.86
C ASP A 56 -1.54 6.64 -13.80
N MET A 57 -1.30 5.43 -13.30
CA MET A 57 -0.55 4.38 -13.97
C MET A 57 -1.37 3.10 -14.01
N ILE A 58 -1.33 2.44 -15.16
CA ILE A 58 -1.95 1.13 -15.38
C ILE A 58 -0.82 0.14 -15.58
N GLU A 59 -0.88 -0.99 -14.88
CA GLU A 59 0.01 -2.12 -15.08
C GLU A 59 -0.70 -3.23 -15.83
N ILE A 60 -0.05 -3.73 -16.87
CA ILE A 60 -0.46 -4.92 -17.64
C ILE A 60 0.59 -5.98 -17.38
N GLY A 61 0.21 -7.08 -16.73
CA GLY A 61 1.09 -8.20 -16.46
C GLY A 61 0.67 -9.43 -17.26
N VAL A 62 1.64 -10.14 -17.82
CA VAL A 62 1.41 -11.37 -18.59
C VAL A 62 2.41 -12.44 -18.16
N PRO A 63 1.97 -13.47 -17.41
CA PRO A 63 2.80 -14.63 -17.16
C PRO A 63 3.04 -15.45 -18.44
N TYR A 64 4.27 -15.85 -18.66
CA TYR A 64 4.65 -16.74 -19.77
C TYR A 64 5.68 -17.76 -19.26
N PRO A 65 5.23 -18.79 -18.52
CA PRO A 65 6.11 -19.76 -17.87
C PRO A 65 7.06 -20.43 -18.85
N GLY A 66 8.34 -20.52 -18.48
CA GLY A 66 9.37 -21.18 -19.26
C GLY A 66 9.95 -20.37 -20.42
N ALA A 67 9.45 -19.17 -20.69
CA ALA A 67 9.97 -18.29 -21.74
C ALA A 67 11.15 -17.45 -21.23
N GLY A 68 12.18 -17.30 -22.04
CA GLY A 68 13.27 -16.37 -21.79
C GLY A 68 12.85 -14.91 -22.01
N PRO A 69 13.63 -13.92 -21.51
CA PRO A 69 13.28 -12.50 -21.63
C PRO A 69 13.09 -12.03 -23.09
N GLU A 70 13.87 -12.54 -24.04
CA GLU A 70 13.74 -12.21 -25.46
C GLU A 70 12.43 -12.73 -26.08
N GLU A 71 11.99 -13.93 -25.65
CA GLU A 71 10.71 -14.51 -26.08
C GLU A 71 9.53 -13.76 -25.50
N VAL A 72 9.62 -13.33 -24.23
CA VAL A 72 8.64 -12.47 -23.55
C VAL A 72 8.53 -11.12 -24.28
N GLU A 73 9.65 -10.48 -24.59
CA GLU A 73 9.69 -9.21 -25.33
C GLU A 73 8.98 -9.33 -26.67
N LYS A 74 9.44 -10.24 -27.55
CA LYS A 74 8.92 -10.38 -28.92
C LYS A 74 7.52 -10.99 -28.97
N GLY A 75 7.25 -11.96 -28.08
CA GLY A 75 5.99 -12.70 -28.07
C GLY A 75 4.84 -11.95 -27.42
N ILE A 76 5.12 -11.05 -26.49
CA ILE A 76 4.13 -10.39 -25.64
C ILE A 76 4.25 -8.88 -25.68
N LEU A 77 5.38 -8.30 -25.21
CA LEU A 77 5.47 -6.87 -24.93
C LEU A 77 5.31 -6.01 -26.18
N VAL A 78 6.01 -6.34 -27.26
CA VAL A 78 5.92 -5.59 -28.56
C VAL A 78 4.46 -5.56 -29.04
N LYS A 79 3.72 -6.65 -28.94
CA LYS A 79 2.32 -6.71 -29.38
C LYS A 79 1.40 -5.84 -28.54
N ILE A 80 1.65 -5.78 -27.24
CA ILE A 80 0.92 -4.89 -26.34
C ILE A 80 1.24 -3.44 -26.68
N GLU A 81 2.51 -3.08 -26.80
CA GLU A 81 2.95 -1.73 -27.15
C GLU A 81 2.32 -1.25 -28.46
N GLU A 82 2.37 -2.08 -29.52
CA GLU A 82 1.74 -1.78 -30.80
C GLU A 82 0.23 -1.54 -30.66
N SER A 83 -0.46 -2.34 -29.85
CA SER A 83 -1.91 -2.19 -29.64
C SER A 83 -2.28 -0.91 -28.88
N LEU A 84 -1.39 -0.41 -28.04
CA LEU A 84 -1.60 0.78 -27.21
C LEU A 84 -1.21 2.09 -27.90
N THR A 85 -0.38 2.05 -28.94
CA THR A 85 0.15 3.25 -29.63
C THR A 85 -0.95 4.20 -30.13
N SER A 86 -2.14 3.68 -30.46
CA SER A 86 -3.26 4.46 -30.99
C SER A 86 -4.16 5.09 -29.91
N ILE A 87 -3.91 4.81 -28.63
CA ILE A 87 -4.75 5.29 -27.54
C ILE A 87 -4.31 6.70 -27.14
N GLN A 88 -5.22 7.67 -27.31
CA GLN A 88 -5.00 9.04 -26.81
C GLN A 88 -5.11 9.08 -25.29
N GLY A 89 -4.22 9.83 -24.65
CA GLY A 89 -4.21 9.98 -23.18
C GLY A 89 -3.14 9.13 -22.51
N ILE A 90 -2.32 8.41 -23.26
CA ILE A 90 -1.10 7.77 -22.77
C ILE A 90 0.04 8.77 -22.88
N ASP A 91 0.78 9.00 -21.81
CA ASP A 91 1.95 9.87 -21.74
C ASP A 91 3.24 9.09 -21.99
N GLU A 92 3.40 7.97 -21.28
CA GLU A 92 4.58 7.11 -21.35
C GLU A 92 4.20 5.64 -21.31
N LEU A 93 4.91 4.81 -22.09
CA LEU A 93 4.87 3.35 -22.03
C LEU A 93 6.23 2.84 -21.60
N ARG A 94 6.25 2.00 -20.59
CA ARG A 94 7.46 1.35 -20.09
C ARG A 94 7.24 -0.14 -19.96
N SER A 95 8.02 -0.93 -20.69
CA SER A 95 7.94 -2.39 -20.68
C SER A 95 9.14 -3.03 -20.01
N VAL A 96 8.91 -4.13 -19.32
CA VAL A 96 9.95 -4.92 -18.65
C VAL A 96 9.74 -6.40 -18.96
N ALA A 97 10.71 -7.01 -19.66
CA ALA A 97 10.77 -8.44 -19.89
C ALA A 97 11.63 -9.12 -18.84
N ARG A 98 11.10 -10.18 -18.21
CA ARG A 98 11.81 -11.07 -17.31
C ARG A 98 11.58 -12.52 -17.72
N GLU A 99 12.39 -13.42 -17.19
CA GLU A 99 12.15 -14.85 -17.37
C GLU A 99 10.76 -15.23 -16.84
N GLY A 100 9.94 -15.82 -17.70
CA GLY A 100 8.59 -16.26 -17.37
C GLY A 100 7.54 -15.15 -17.21
N TYR A 101 7.87 -13.86 -17.39
CA TYR A 101 6.93 -12.79 -17.09
C TYR A 101 7.23 -11.49 -17.83
N GLY A 102 6.19 -10.88 -18.41
CA GLY A 102 6.24 -9.55 -19.01
C GLY A 102 5.33 -8.54 -18.33
N SER A 103 5.78 -7.31 -18.16
CA SER A 103 4.96 -6.21 -17.64
C SER A 103 5.07 -4.97 -18.51
N VAL A 104 3.94 -4.27 -18.69
CA VAL A 104 3.85 -2.95 -19.34
C VAL A 104 3.21 -1.98 -18.39
N TYR A 105 3.90 -0.88 -18.13
CA TYR A 105 3.43 0.24 -17.32
C TYR A 105 3.01 1.37 -18.24
N VAL A 106 1.76 1.80 -18.09
CA VAL A 106 1.14 2.86 -18.92
C VAL A 106 0.90 4.07 -18.02
N ALA A 107 1.64 5.15 -18.23
CA ALA A 107 1.38 6.41 -17.55
C ALA A 107 0.29 7.19 -18.30
N VAL A 108 -0.72 7.65 -17.56
CA VAL A 108 -1.85 8.41 -18.13
C VAL A 108 -1.53 9.89 -18.09
N ALA A 109 -1.78 10.58 -19.22
CA ALA A 109 -1.53 12.00 -19.36
C ALA A 109 -2.50 12.85 -18.51
N GLN A 110 -2.03 14.00 -18.04
CA GLN A 110 -2.85 14.92 -17.26
C GLN A 110 -4.12 15.34 -18.03
N GLY A 111 -5.26 15.32 -17.34
CA GLY A 111 -6.55 15.70 -17.90
C GLY A 111 -7.37 14.56 -18.49
N TYR A 112 -6.87 13.33 -18.41
CA TYR A 112 -7.62 12.13 -18.74
C TYR A 112 -7.99 11.36 -17.47
N GLU A 113 -9.18 10.76 -17.46
CA GLU A 113 -9.63 9.92 -16.36
C GLU A 113 -8.95 8.53 -16.44
N LEU A 114 -8.34 8.11 -15.33
CA LEU A 114 -7.62 6.82 -15.25
C LEU A 114 -8.52 5.64 -15.62
N SER A 115 -9.78 5.64 -15.18
CA SER A 115 -10.77 4.62 -15.48
C SER A 115 -11.05 4.49 -16.98
N ASP A 116 -11.23 5.61 -17.69
CA ASP A 116 -11.50 5.62 -19.12
C ASP A 116 -10.32 5.06 -19.93
N ILE A 117 -9.09 5.45 -19.55
CA ILE A 117 -7.89 4.93 -20.21
C ILE A 117 -7.70 3.45 -19.89
N THR A 118 -7.96 3.02 -18.65
CA THR A 118 -7.90 1.60 -18.26
C THR A 118 -8.84 0.75 -19.11
N ASP A 119 -10.08 1.19 -19.32
CA ASP A 119 -11.04 0.46 -20.14
C ASP A 119 -10.62 0.38 -21.61
N ARG A 120 -10.03 1.46 -22.16
CA ARG A 120 -9.49 1.46 -23.53
C ARG A 120 -8.28 0.53 -23.66
N VAL A 121 -7.37 0.56 -22.69
CA VAL A 121 -6.22 -0.35 -22.61
C VAL A 121 -6.68 -1.80 -22.56
N LYS A 122 -7.65 -2.11 -21.69
CA LYS A 122 -8.23 -3.45 -21.58
C LYS A 122 -8.83 -3.93 -22.90
N LEU A 123 -9.64 -3.10 -23.56
CA LEU A 123 -10.20 -3.42 -24.86
C LEU A 123 -9.15 -3.63 -25.94
N ALA A 124 -8.05 -2.88 -25.92
CA ALA A 124 -6.95 -3.03 -26.87
C ALA A 124 -6.19 -4.33 -26.65
N VAL A 125 -5.85 -4.65 -25.38
CA VAL A 125 -5.13 -5.88 -25.01
C VAL A 125 -5.98 -7.13 -25.26
N ASP A 126 -7.27 -7.10 -24.91
CA ASP A 126 -8.21 -8.21 -25.15
C ASP A 126 -8.40 -8.57 -26.63
N ARG A 127 -8.12 -7.63 -27.55
CA ARG A 127 -8.16 -7.86 -29.01
C ARG A 127 -6.92 -8.56 -29.56
N ILE A 128 -5.87 -8.70 -28.78
CA ILE A 128 -4.64 -9.35 -29.24
C ILE A 128 -4.87 -10.87 -29.23
N SER A 129 -5.08 -11.44 -30.43
CA SER A 129 -5.30 -12.88 -30.61
C SER A 129 -4.02 -13.66 -30.91
N THR A 130 -2.88 -12.98 -31.00
CA THR A 130 -1.61 -13.54 -31.46
C THR A 130 -0.64 -13.87 -30.35
N PHE A 131 -1.06 -13.85 -29.08
CA PHE A 131 -0.21 -14.28 -27.98
C PHE A 131 0.20 -15.76 -28.15
N PRO A 132 1.38 -16.14 -27.66
CA PRO A 132 1.79 -17.55 -27.59
C PRO A 132 0.77 -18.39 -26.84
N VAL A 133 0.61 -19.66 -27.24
CA VAL A 133 -0.39 -20.57 -26.64
C VAL A 133 -0.09 -20.84 -25.17
N ASP A 134 1.20 -20.85 -24.82
CA ASP A 134 1.66 -21.13 -23.44
C ASP A 134 1.69 -19.88 -22.55
N ALA A 135 1.39 -18.68 -23.11
CA ALA A 135 1.22 -17.47 -22.33
C ALA A 135 -0.14 -17.47 -21.64
N GLU A 136 -0.15 -17.05 -20.37
CA GLU A 136 -1.38 -16.89 -19.62
C GLU A 136 -2.13 -15.61 -20.02
N ARG A 137 -3.36 -15.47 -19.55
CA ARG A 137 -4.17 -14.28 -19.84
C ARG A 137 -3.56 -13.03 -19.19
N PRO A 138 -3.46 -11.91 -19.93
CA PRO A 138 -3.07 -10.64 -19.36
C PRO A 138 -4.00 -10.23 -18.23
N TYR A 139 -3.43 -9.70 -17.15
CA TYR A 139 -4.20 -8.98 -16.16
C TYR A 139 -3.86 -7.48 -16.22
N ILE A 140 -4.85 -6.65 -15.96
CA ILE A 140 -4.73 -5.19 -16.07
C ILE A 140 -5.24 -4.60 -14.77
N ILE A 141 -4.37 -3.88 -14.08
CA ILE A 141 -4.66 -3.25 -12.80
C ILE A 141 -4.30 -1.76 -12.85
N GLN A 142 -5.09 -0.95 -12.18
CA GLN A 142 -4.72 0.43 -11.88
C GLN A 142 -3.72 0.39 -10.72
N THR A 143 -2.54 0.97 -10.95
CA THR A 143 -1.51 1.01 -9.92
C THR A 143 -1.81 2.13 -8.95
N GLU A 144 -2.39 1.78 -7.81
CA GLU A 144 -2.49 2.70 -6.69
C GLU A 144 -1.13 2.85 -6.02
N ARG A 145 -0.68 4.09 -5.87
CA ARG A 145 0.54 4.35 -5.11
C ARG A 145 0.27 4.08 -3.64
N LYS A 146 0.89 3.04 -3.13
CA LYS A 146 0.93 2.73 -1.71
C LYS A 146 2.23 3.27 -1.12
N THR A 147 2.12 4.08 -0.08
CA THR A 147 3.26 4.63 0.64
C THR A 147 3.44 3.88 1.95
N GLN A 148 4.67 3.50 2.28
CA GLN A 148 4.96 2.88 3.57
C GLN A 148 4.69 3.87 4.70
N ALA A 149 3.76 3.54 5.58
CA ALA A 149 3.50 4.29 6.79
C ALA A 149 4.49 3.90 7.91
N LEU A 150 4.59 2.59 8.16
CA LEU A 150 5.53 2.02 9.13
C LEU A 150 5.76 0.53 8.86
N MET A 151 6.77 -0.03 9.51
CA MET A 151 6.99 -1.48 9.59
C MET A 151 6.82 -1.98 11.02
N VAL A 152 6.28 -3.20 11.16
CA VAL A 152 6.23 -3.92 12.43
C VAL A 152 7.18 -5.10 12.33
N ALA A 153 8.22 -5.10 13.17
CA ALA A 153 9.14 -6.23 13.32
C ALA A 153 8.55 -7.20 14.35
N VAL A 154 8.28 -8.41 13.93
CA VAL A 154 7.94 -9.54 14.81
C VAL A 154 9.21 -10.35 14.97
N SER A 155 9.81 -10.34 16.15
CA SER A 155 11.09 -10.99 16.41
C SER A 155 11.02 -11.89 17.63
N GLY A 156 11.77 -12.99 17.62
CA GLY A 156 11.80 -13.91 18.75
C GLY A 156 12.46 -15.25 18.42
N ASP A 157 12.53 -16.08 19.47
CA ASP A 157 13.04 -17.45 19.35
C ASP A 157 11.88 -18.43 19.13
N LEU A 158 11.43 -18.47 17.87
CA LEU A 158 10.40 -19.38 17.40
C LEU A 158 10.93 -20.15 16.19
N ASP A 159 10.43 -21.40 16.01
CA ASP A 159 10.64 -22.12 14.77
C ASP A 159 9.98 -21.37 13.58
N GLU A 160 10.43 -21.67 12.37
CA GLU A 160 10.03 -20.93 11.16
C GLU A 160 8.52 -21.01 10.89
N PHE A 161 7.90 -22.17 11.18
CA PHE A 161 6.48 -22.38 10.96
C PHE A 161 5.63 -21.59 11.96
N SER A 162 5.98 -21.66 13.24
CA SER A 162 5.31 -20.90 14.32
C SER A 162 5.45 -19.40 14.11
N MET A 163 6.63 -18.93 13.68
CA MET A 163 6.86 -17.52 13.35
C MET A 163 5.99 -17.08 12.17
N ALA A 164 5.94 -17.87 11.08
CA ALA A 164 5.13 -17.53 9.91
C ALA A 164 3.63 -17.47 10.22
N ASN A 165 3.13 -18.39 11.03
CA ASN A 165 1.72 -18.39 11.46
C ASN A 165 1.41 -17.19 12.35
N LEU A 166 2.27 -16.90 13.33
CA LEU A 166 2.09 -15.75 14.23
C LEU A 166 2.12 -14.44 13.45
N VAL A 167 3.07 -14.26 12.54
CA VAL A 167 3.16 -13.05 11.69
C VAL A 167 1.94 -12.91 10.79
N THR A 168 1.42 -14.02 10.26
CA THR A 168 0.19 -14.02 9.47
C THR A 168 -1.00 -13.56 10.31
N GLN A 169 -1.15 -14.09 11.52
CA GLN A 169 -2.20 -13.69 12.45
C GLN A 169 -2.09 -12.20 12.81
N ILE A 170 -0.89 -11.72 13.18
CA ILE A 170 -0.65 -10.31 13.52
C ILE A 170 -0.98 -9.41 12.33
N ARG A 171 -0.60 -9.81 11.10
CA ARG A 171 -0.94 -9.06 9.88
C ARG A 171 -2.45 -8.96 9.69
N GLU A 172 -3.20 -10.04 9.92
CA GLU A 172 -4.67 -10.04 9.85
C GLU A 172 -5.30 -9.14 10.91
N GLU A 173 -4.80 -9.20 12.15
CA GLU A 173 -5.23 -8.32 13.23
C GLU A 173 -4.94 -6.84 12.91
N ILE A 174 -3.79 -6.52 12.30
CA ILE A 174 -3.44 -5.16 11.85
C ILE A 174 -4.36 -4.68 10.72
N VAL A 175 -4.65 -5.52 9.73
CA VAL A 175 -5.56 -5.17 8.61
C VAL A 175 -7.01 -5.01 9.10
N ALA A 176 -7.39 -5.64 10.21
CA ALA A 176 -8.70 -5.45 10.82
C ALA A 176 -8.88 -4.11 11.54
N LEU A 177 -7.81 -3.32 11.72
CA LEU A 177 -7.90 -1.97 12.28
C LEU A 177 -8.58 -1.01 11.30
N PRO A 178 -9.50 -0.14 11.76
CA PRO A 178 -10.30 0.72 10.87
C PRO A 178 -9.49 1.65 9.98
N GLU A 179 -8.29 2.04 10.42
CA GLU A 179 -7.43 2.97 9.71
C GLU A 179 -6.45 2.30 8.75
N VAL A 180 -6.42 0.95 8.68
CA VAL A 180 -5.43 0.19 7.92
C VAL A 180 -6.10 -0.60 6.81
N THR A 181 -5.75 -0.33 5.57
CA THR A 181 -6.26 -1.09 4.41
C THR A 181 -5.25 -2.13 3.91
N PHE A 182 -3.96 -1.83 3.99
CA PHE A 182 -2.92 -2.71 3.47
C PHE A 182 -1.81 -3.00 4.48
N ALA A 183 -1.54 -4.29 4.67
CA ALA A 183 -0.36 -4.76 5.37
C ALA A 183 0.19 -6.01 4.66
N GLU A 184 1.48 -6.01 4.35
CA GLU A 184 2.17 -7.08 3.63
C GLU A 184 3.30 -7.64 4.48
N ILE A 185 3.47 -8.97 4.45
CA ILE A 185 4.57 -9.64 5.15
C ILE A 185 5.79 -9.62 4.25
N GLN A 186 6.88 -9.04 4.73
CA GLN A 186 8.17 -9.02 4.06
C GLN A 186 9.09 -10.11 4.62
N GLY A 187 9.82 -10.79 3.72
CA GLY A 187 10.75 -11.86 4.12
C GLY A 187 10.07 -13.18 4.48
N ARG A 188 8.78 -13.35 4.16
CA ARG A 188 8.10 -14.64 4.27
C ARG A 188 8.48 -15.51 3.08
N LYS A 189 8.86 -16.75 3.37
CA LYS A 189 9.03 -17.78 2.36
C LYS A 189 7.67 -18.40 2.03
N ASP A 190 7.48 -18.80 0.79
CA ASP A 190 6.29 -19.55 0.40
C ASP A 190 6.33 -20.97 0.96
N PHE A 191 5.15 -21.48 1.34
CA PHE A 191 5.04 -22.87 1.75
C PHE A 191 5.26 -23.79 0.56
N GLU A 192 6.05 -24.83 0.78
CA GLU A 192 6.35 -25.86 -0.21
C GLU A 192 6.19 -27.25 0.41
N ILE A 193 5.53 -28.13 -0.32
CA ILE A 193 5.53 -29.56 -0.02
C ILE A 193 6.54 -30.20 -0.95
N SER A 194 7.70 -30.53 -0.41
CA SER A 194 8.78 -31.19 -1.16
C SER A 194 8.56 -32.69 -1.19
N VAL A 195 8.59 -33.25 -2.40
CA VAL A 195 8.47 -34.69 -2.64
C VAL A 195 9.77 -35.21 -3.22
N GLU A 196 10.63 -35.76 -2.36
CA GLU A 196 11.96 -36.25 -2.71
C GLU A 196 11.91 -37.76 -3.00
N ILE A 197 12.26 -38.16 -4.23
CA ILE A 197 12.21 -39.56 -4.65
C ILE A 197 13.59 -39.99 -5.11
N SER A 198 14.09 -41.08 -4.54
CA SER A 198 15.36 -41.67 -5.01
C SER A 198 15.15 -42.45 -6.30
N GLU A 199 16.11 -42.37 -7.22
CA GLU A 199 16.09 -43.15 -8.47
C GLU A 199 16.06 -44.67 -8.21
N GLN A 200 16.69 -45.11 -7.11
CA GLN A 200 16.69 -46.52 -6.71
C GLN A 200 15.27 -47.01 -6.41
N ARG A 201 14.46 -46.23 -5.64
CA ARG A 201 13.07 -46.61 -5.33
C ARG A 201 12.19 -46.58 -6.57
N LEU A 202 12.40 -45.61 -7.49
CA LEU A 202 11.67 -45.59 -8.76
C LEU A 202 11.90 -46.88 -9.56
N ARG A 203 13.14 -47.33 -9.65
CA ARG A 203 13.49 -48.58 -10.34
C ARG A 203 12.93 -49.84 -9.65
N GLU A 204 12.98 -49.90 -8.32
CA GLU A 204 12.47 -51.00 -7.52
C GLU A 204 10.97 -51.23 -7.76
N TYR A 205 10.19 -50.18 -7.87
CA TYR A 205 8.74 -50.26 -8.09
C TYR A 205 8.33 -50.09 -9.57
N GLY A 206 9.28 -50.05 -10.50
CA GLY A 206 9.01 -49.90 -11.94
C GLY A 206 8.30 -48.60 -12.30
N LEU A 207 8.55 -47.52 -11.54
CA LEU A 207 7.97 -46.22 -11.72
C LEU A 207 8.92 -45.25 -12.45
N THR A 208 8.34 -44.28 -13.15
CA THR A 208 9.09 -43.14 -13.70
C THR A 208 8.69 -41.87 -12.96
N LEU A 209 9.61 -40.91 -12.84
CA LEU A 209 9.34 -39.62 -12.22
C LEU A 209 8.13 -38.93 -12.86
N SER A 210 8.03 -38.96 -14.20
CA SER A 210 6.90 -38.36 -14.95
C SER A 210 5.56 -38.98 -14.57
N ARG A 211 5.52 -40.33 -14.34
CA ARG A 211 4.29 -40.99 -13.90
C ARG A 211 3.89 -40.55 -12.50
N VAL A 212 4.84 -40.46 -11.58
CA VAL A 212 4.58 -39.99 -10.21
C VAL A 212 4.08 -38.54 -10.24
N ALA A 213 4.77 -37.67 -10.97
CA ALA A 213 4.36 -36.27 -11.13
C ALA A 213 2.94 -36.14 -11.72
N SER A 214 2.60 -36.97 -12.73
CA SER A 214 1.24 -36.97 -13.30
C SER A 214 0.16 -37.41 -12.31
N VAL A 215 0.51 -38.36 -11.41
CA VAL A 215 -0.44 -38.79 -10.36
C VAL A 215 -0.61 -37.69 -9.33
N ILE A 216 0.47 -37.10 -8.85
CA ILE A 216 0.43 -35.96 -7.90
C ILE A 216 -0.38 -34.81 -8.48
N GLY A 217 -0.13 -34.41 -9.74
CA GLY A 217 -0.85 -33.33 -10.42
C GLY A 217 -2.38 -33.56 -10.46
N ARG A 218 -2.84 -34.78 -10.63
CA ARG A 218 -4.27 -35.12 -10.59
C ARG A 218 -4.90 -34.97 -9.20
N TRP A 219 -4.12 -35.18 -8.13
CA TRP A 219 -4.57 -35.01 -6.76
C TRP A 219 -4.44 -33.57 -6.26
N SER A 220 -3.78 -32.71 -7.03
CA SER A 220 -3.62 -31.27 -6.73
C SER A 220 -4.69 -30.41 -7.38
N ILE A 221 -5.60 -30.99 -8.17
CA ILE A 221 -6.67 -30.27 -8.88
C ILE A 221 -8.02 -30.74 -8.36
N ASP A 222 -8.86 -29.82 -7.91
CA ASP A 222 -10.28 -30.06 -7.59
C ASP A 222 -11.07 -30.14 -8.91
N LEU A 223 -11.35 -31.35 -9.37
CA LEU A 223 -12.16 -31.57 -10.58
C LEU A 223 -13.63 -31.65 -10.20
N PRO A 224 -14.50 -30.74 -10.70
CA PRO A 224 -15.93 -30.90 -10.56
C PRO A 224 -16.37 -32.17 -11.29
N GLY A 225 -16.79 -33.20 -10.54
CA GLY A 225 -17.19 -34.51 -11.04
C GLY A 225 -18.50 -34.51 -11.86
N GLY A 226 -19.07 -33.33 -12.15
CA GLY A 226 -20.34 -33.20 -12.85
C GLY A 226 -21.56 -33.54 -12.00
N SER A 227 -22.71 -33.67 -12.64
CA SER A 227 -23.95 -34.08 -12.01
C SER A 227 -24.60 -35.25 -12.79
N ILE A 228 -25.04 -36.27 -12.07
CA ILE A 228 -25.82 -37.37 -12.62
C ILE A 228 -27.30 -37.04 -12.41
N ARG A 229 -28.06 -36.94 -13.50
CA ARG A 229 -29.54 -36.87 -13.45
C ARG A 229 -30.09 -38.24 -13.19
N THR A 230 -30.87 -38.38 -12.14
CA THR A 230 -31.63 -39.58 -11.82
C THR A 230 -33.13 -39.21 -11.71
N ASP A 231 -34.01 -40.17 -11.77
CA ASP A 231 -35.46 -39.96 -11.60
C ASP A 231 -35.82 -39.39 -10.22
N GLY A 232 -34.93 -39.49 -9.24
CA GLY A 232 -35.06 -38.96 -7.89
C GLY A 232 -34.38 -37.62 -7.62
N GLY A 233 -33.80 -36.96 -8.65
CA GLY A 233 -33.09 -35.67 -8.55
C GLY A 233 -31.67 -35.66 -9.11
N ASN A 234 -31.03 -34.49 -9.02
CA ASN A 234 -29.67 -34.31 -9.48
C ASN A 234 -28.66 -34.66 -8.34
N ILE A 235 -27.89 -35.69 -8.53
CA ILE A 235 -26.77 -36.07 -7.65
C ILE A 235 -25.53 -35.34 -8.16
N ARG A 236 -24.98 -34.38 -7.38
CA ARG A 236 -23.68 -33.76 -7.66
C ARG A 236 -22.56 -34.72 -7.23
N LEU A 237 -21.75 -35.12 -8.18
CA LEU A 237 -20.49 -35.78 -7.90
C LEU A 237 -19.44 -34.71 -7.61
N ARG A 238 -18.91 -34.70 -6.39
CA ARG A 238 -17.76 -33.87 -6.00
C ARG A 238 -16.63 -34.81 -5.59
N ALA A 239 -15.55 -34.83 -6.35
CA ALA A 239 -14.34 -35.50 -5.95
C ALA A 239 -13.62 -34.58 -4.96
N ASN A 240 -13.80 -34.78 -3.66
CA ASN A 240 -12.96 -34.18 -2.63
C ASN A 240 -11.65 -34.96 -2.60
N GLY A 241 -10.66 -34.54 -3.39
CA GLY A 241 -9.41 -35.26 -3.51
C GLY A 241 -8.17 -34.39 -3.50
N GLN A 242 -8.32 -33.08 -3.33
CA GLN A 242 -7.16 -32.18 -3.30
C GLN A 242 -6.41 -32.35 -1.98
N ALA A 243 -5.12 -32.69 -2.07
CA ALA A 243 -4.22 -32.76 -0.93
C ALA A 243 -3.61 -31.37 -0.66
N TYR A 244 -3.61 -30.94 0.61
CA TYR A 244 -3.09 -29.65 1.06
C TYR A 244 -1.94 -29.76 2.05
N THR A 245 -1.72 -30.94 2.62
CA THR A 245 -0.68 -31.21 3.62
C THR A 245 0.21 -32.36 3.17
N GLY A 246 1.44 -32.40 3.64
CA GLY A 246 2.36 -33.51 3.36
C GLY A 246 1.82 -34.86 3.81
N GLU A 247 1.03 -34.89 4.88
CA GLU A 247 0.34 -36.10 5.33
C GLU A 247 -0.68 -36.58 4.29
N GLU A 248 -1.48 -35.70 3.73
CA GLU A 248 -2.44 -36.03 2.67
C GLU A 248 -1.73 -36.45 1.40
N PHE A 249 -0.64 -35.76 0.99
CA PHE A 249 0.21 -36.17 -0.12
C PHE A 249 0.83 -37.57 0.13
N SER A 250 1.26 -37.87 1.33
CA SER A 250 1.84 -39.16 1.69
C SER A 250 0.90 -40.34 1.44
N ASN A 251 -0.40 -40.11 1.53
CA ASN A 251 -1.45 -41.11 1.35
C ASN A 251 -1.90 -41.31 -0.10
N ILE A 252 -1.40 -40.50 -1.05
CA ILE A 252 -1.73 -40.61 -2.48
C ILE A 252 -1.35 -42.00 -2.98
N VAL A 253 -2.28 -42.71 -3.63
CA VAL A 253 -2.07 -44.03 -4.21
C VAL A 253 -1.45 -43.88 -5.59
N LEU A 254 -0.22 -44.36 -5.76
CA LEU A 254 0.51 -44.38 -7.03
C LEU A 254 0.10 -45.57 -7.92
N LEU A 255 -0.04 -46.75 -7.31
CA LEU A 255 -0.42 -47.99 -7.98
C LEU A 255 -1.32 -48.85 -7.08
N THR A 256 -2.23 -49.59 -7.71
CA THR A 256 -2.97 -50.67 -7.06
C THR A 256 -2.56 -51.98 -7.74
N ASN A 257 -2.01 -52.90 -6.98
CA ASN A 257 -1.58 -54.20 -7.47
C ASN A 257 -2.79 -55.13 -7.72
N PRO A 258 -2.63 -56.18 -8.51
CA PRO A 258 -3.69 -57.18 -8.76
C PRO A 258 -4.18 -57.90 -7.51
N ASP A 259 -3.37 -57.97 -6.46
CA ASP A 259 -3.69 -58.55 -5.15
C ASP A 259 -4.49 -57.59 -4.25
N GLY A 260 -4.76 -56.38 -4.70
CA GLY A 260 -5.46 -55.33 -3.97
C GLY A 260 -4.56 -54.46 -3.06
N SER A 261 -3.27 -54.76 -2.97
CA SER A 261 -2.33 -53.92 -2.24
C SER A 261 -2.12 -52.56 -2.95
N LYS A 262 -1.94 -51.51 -2.16
CA LYS A 262 -1.80 -50.14 -2.67
C LYS A 262 -0.41 -49.62 -2.35
N LEU A 263 0.32 -49.22 -3.38
CA LEU A 263 1.57 -48.47 -3.24
C LEU A 263 1.25 -46.99 -3.10
N ARG A 264 1.65 -46.43 -1.98
CA ARG A 264 1.40 -45.00 -1.67
C ARG A 264 2.65 -44.15 -1.91
N LEU A 265 2.46 -42.84 -2.02
CA LEU A 265 3.58 -41.92 -2.24
C LEU A 265 4.63 -42.00 -1.12
N ARG A 266 4.23 -42.17 0.14
CA ARG A 266 5.11 -42.35 1.30
C ARG A 266 6.02 -43.60 1.21
N ASP A 267 5.61 -44.58 0.43
CA ASP A 267 6.39 -45.85 0.28
C ASP A 267 7.58 -45.64 -0.67
N VAL A 268 7.50 -44.58 -1.52
CA VAL A 268 8.48 -44.32 -2.59
C VAL A 268 9.22 -43.00 -2.38
N ALA A 269 8.59 -42.02 -1.74
CA ALA A 269 9.10 -40.66 -1.56
C ALA A 269 9.23 -40.29 -0.09
N GLU A 270 10.17 -39.41 0.19
CA GLU A 270 10.21 -38.62 1.42
C GLU A 270 9.43 -37.32 1.17
N ILE A 271 8.43 -37.04 2.02
CA ILE A 271 7.56 -35.89 1.87
C ILE A 271 7.81 -34.98 3.06
N LYS A 272 8.14 -33.72 2.77
CA LYS A 272 8.47 -32.70 3.75
C LYS A 272 7.57 -31.49 3.54
N ASP A 273 6.82 -31.14 4.58
CA ASP A 273 6.20 -29.82 4.68
C ASP A 273 7.26 -28.82 5.10
N GLY A 274 7.47 -27.79 4.32
CA GLY A 274 8.52 -26.82 4.56
C GLY A 274 8.25 -25.50 3.85
N PHE A 275 9.33 -24.81 3.58
CA PHE A 275 9.34 -23.55 2.85
C PHE A 275 10.34 -23.65 1.71
N VAL A 276 10.07 -22.90 0.64
CA VAL A 276 11.01 -22.75 -0.48
C VAL A 276 12.39 -22.35 0.07
N GLU A 277 13.43 -23.03 -0.39
CA GLU A 277 14.81 -22.68 -0.02
C GLU A 277 15.13 -21.28 -0.54
N TRP A 278 15.25 -20.33 0.38
CA TRP A 278 15.68 -18.98 0.07
C TRP A 278 16.73 -18.52 1.09
N PRO A 279 17.87 -17.96 0.65
CA PRO A 279 18.97 -17.60 1.53
C PRO A 279 18.73 -16.35 2.37
N GLY A 280 17.57 -15.69 2.22
CA GLY A 280 17.26 -14.46 2.94
C GLY A 280 16.73 -14.70 4.34
N TYR A 281 17.38 -14.08 5.34
CA TYR A 281 16.90 -14.01 6.72
C TYR A 281 16.92 -12.57 7.20
N ALA A 282 15.86 -12.16 7.93
CA ALA A 282 15.85 -10.89 8.63
C ALA A 282 16.16 -11.10 10.10
N TYR A 283 16.94 -10.19 10.66
CA TYR A 283 17.21 -10.13 12.10
C TYR A 283 16.86 -8.75 12.61
N PHE A 284 16.23 -8.70 13.77
CA PHE A 284 15.93 -7.47 14.47
C PHE A 284 16.43 -7.58 15.91
N ASN A 285 17.29 -6.64 16.35
CA ASN A 285 17.93 -6.68 17.66
C ASN A 285 18.62 -8.01 17.98
N GLY A 286 19.20 -8.69 16.99
CA GLY A 286 19.91 -9.96 17.15
C GLY A 286 19.03 -11.22 17.18
N ALA A 287 17.70 -11.08 17.17
CA ALA A 287 16.77 -12.19 17.06
C ALA A 287 16.24 -12.35 15.61
N ARG A 288 15.89 -13.56 15.22
CA ARG A 288 15.21 -13.80 13.94
C ARG A 288 13.92 -12.99 13.90
N ALA A 289 13.60 -12.40 12.76
CA ALA A 289 12.46 -11.54 12.60
C ALA A 289 11.80 -11.70 11.23
N MET A 290 10.50 -11.45 11.19
CA MET A 290 9.74 -11.14 9.99
C MET A 290 9.15 -9.74 10.10
N MET A 291 9.02 -9.05 8.98
CA MET A 291 8.55 -7.67 8.96
C MET A 291 7.15 -7.62 8.35
N ILE A 292 6.28 -6.84 8.96
CA ILE A 292 4.98 -6.49 8.38
C ILE A 292 5.06 -5.03 7.95
N GLU A 293 5.00 -4.80 6.65
CA GLU A 293 4.97 -3.46 6.06
C GLU A 293 3.53 -2.97 5.99
N VAL A 294 3.21 -1.92 6.74
CA VAL A 294 1.90 -1.28 6.71
C VAL A 294 1.95 -0.09 5.75
N LYS A 295 1.05 -0.11 4.77
CA LYS A 295 1.02 0.89 3.70
C LYS A 295 -0.25 1.72 3.78
N SER A 296 -0.13 3.00 3.44
CA SER A 296 -1.25 3.92 3.25
C SER A 296 -1.56 4.10 1.78
N THR A 297 -2.82 4.30 1.46
CA THR A 297 -3.30 4.74 0.15
C THR A 297 -3.38 6.27 0.07
N ALA A 298 -3.67 6.79 -1.14
CA ALA A 298 -3.78 8.24 -1.37
C ALA A 298 -4.79 8.95 -0.44
N ASN A 299 -5.81 8.26 0.05
CA ASN A 299 -6.90 8.84 0.85
C ASN A 299 -6.73 8.63 2.36
N GLU A 300 -5.71 7.90 2.80
CA GLU A 300 -5.49 7.55 4.20
C GLU A 300 -4.46 8.46 4.86
N SER A 301 -4.55 8.60 6.18
CA SER A 301 -3.62 9.38 6.99
C SER A 301 -2.56 8.48 7.62
N GLU A 302 -1.30 8.60 7.17
CA GLU A 302 -0.15 7.87 7.73
C GLU A 302 -0.05 8.02 9.25
N LEU A 303 -0.34 9.23 9.78
CA LEU A 303 -0.32 9.49 11.22
C LEU A 303 -1.35 8.67 12.00
N LYS A 304 -2.59 8.57 11.46
CA LYS A 304 -3.65 7.77 12.11
C LYS A 304 -3.34 6.28 12.05
N ILE A 305 -2.81 5.82 10.92
CA ILE A 305 -2.34 4.43 10.74
C ILE A 305 -1.27 4.12 11.80
N SER A 306 -0.23 4.95 11.91
CA SER A 306 0.86 4.74 12.86
C SER A 306 0.35 4.73 14.31
N GLU A 307 -0.51 5.65 14.69
CA GLU A 307 -1.08 5.71 16.03
C GLU A 307 -1.93 4.47 16.36
N SER A 308 -2.74 4.01 15.41
CA SER A 308 -3.60 2.83 15.57
C SER A 308 -2.78 1.56 15.72
N VAL A 309 -1.77 1.38 14.85
CA VAL A 309 -0.86 0.22 14.91
C VAL A 309 -0.03 0.23 16.19
N ARG A 310 0.45 1.38 16.66
CA ARG A 310 1.19 1.46 17.94
C ARG A 310 0.32 1.06 19.12
N ARG A 311 -0.90 1.57 19.21
CA ARG A 311 -1.86 1.16 20.26
C ARG A 311 -2.14 -0.35 20.22
N TYR A 312 -2.26 -0.91 19.02
CA TYR A 312 -2.41 -2.36 18.84
C TYR A 312 -1.18 -3.10 19.37
N ILE A 313 0.04 -2.70 18.98
CA ILE A 313 1.29 -3.32 19.43
C ILE A 313 1.39 -3.31 20.96
N ASP A 314 1.16 -2.16 21.58
CA ASP A 314 1.23 -2.02 23.03
C ASP A 314 0.25 -2.99 23.74
N SER A 315 -0.98 -3.10 23.24
CA SER A 315 -1.97 -4.03 23.81
C SER A 315 -1.68 -5.51 23.49
N ARG A 316 -1.09 -5.80 22.34
CA ARG A 316 -0.83 -7.18 21.89
C ARG A 316 0.42 -7.77 22.54
N GLN A 317 1.42 -6.95 22.84
CA GLN A 317 2.67 -7.39 23.47
C GLN A 317 2.43 -8.14 24.77
N ASP A 318 1.48 -7.69 25.60
CA ASP A 318 1.14 -8.32 26.89
C ASP A 318 0.53 -9.73 26.75
N THR A 319 0.09 -10.09 25.55
CA THR A 319 -0.56 -11.40 25.28
C THR A 319 0.35 -12.38 24.56
N LEU A 320 1.56 -11.95 24.17
CA LEU A 320 2.55 -12.78 23.50
C LEU A 320 3.45 -13.51 24.49
N PRO A 321 4.08 -14.63 24.09
CA PRO A 321 5.12 -15.25 24.88
C PRO A 321 6.28 -14.27 25.16
N ASP A 322 6.93 -14.39 26.31
CA ASP A 322 8.06 -13.54 26.72
C ASP A 322 9.26 -13.55 25.76
N SER A 323 9.35 -14.58 24.89
CA SER A 323 10.38 -14.72 23.88
C SER A 323 10.07 -14.00 22.56
N VAL A 324 8.90 -13.38 22.44
CA VAL A 324 8.43 -12.73 21.19
C VAL A 324 8.20 -11.25 21.42
N PHE A 325 8.75 -10.43 20.55
CA PHE A 325 8.70 -8.97 20.63
C PHE A 325 8.12 -8.36 19.37
N LEU A 326 7.21 -7.41 19.57
CA LEU A 326 6.68 -6.54 18.52
C LEU A 326 7.36 -5.17 18.61
N ASN A 327 7.98 -4.72 17.53
CA ASN A 327 8.66 -3.43 17.49
C ASN A 327 8.25 -2.65 16.25
N VAL A 328 8.04 -1.36 16.41
CA VAL A 328 7.84 -0.46 15.26
C VAL A 328 9.18 -0.03 14.71
N TRP A 329 9.37 -0.19 13.41
CA TRP A 329 10.56 0.24 12.69
C TRP A 329 10.19 1.00 11.42
N GLY A 330 11.07 1.90 10.97
CA GLY A 330 10.88 2.63 9.72
C GLY A 330 9.61 3.49 9.68
N ASP A 331 9.20 4.03 10.84
CA ASP A 331 8.01 4.88 10.95
C ASP A 331 8.30 6.29 10.41
N SER A 332 7.85 6.54 9.18
CA SER A 332 7.98 7.83 8.51
C SER A 332 7.21 8.96 9.21
N THR A 333 6.16 8.60 9.96
CA THR A 333 5.28 9.59 10.60
C THR A 333 5.94 10.26 11.83
N ARG A 334 6.91 9.62 12.46
CA ARG A 334 7.69 10.25 13.55
C ARG A 334 8.43 11.47 13.05
N PHE A 335 9.07 11.35 11.88
CA PHE A 335 9.78 12.48 11.28
C PHE A 335 8.82 13.64 10.98
N LEU A 336 7.64 13.34 10.41
CA LEU A 336 6.61 14.35 10.16
C LEU A 336 6.11 15.01 11.46
N SER A 337 5.83 14.22 12.51
CA SER A 337 5.38 14.72 13.81
C SER A 337 6.43 15.60 14.50
N ASP A 338 7.68 15.17 14.48
CA ASP A 338 8.80 15.92 15.05
C ASP A 338 9.01 17.25 14.31
N GLN A 339 8.92 17.24 12.97
CA GLN A 339 9.00 18.43 12.13
C GLN A 339 7.87 19.42 12.43
N LEU A 340 6.63 18.93 12.49
CA LEU A 340 5.47 19.78 12.84
C LEU A 340 5.63 20.39 14.25
N THR A 341 6.09 19.59 15.19
CA THR A 341 6.36 20.07 16.57
C THR A 341 7.42 21.16 16.59
N MET A 342 8.52 20.96 15.86
CA MET A 342 9.58 21.93 15.72
C MET A 342 9.07 23.24 15.10
N LEU A 343 8.28 23.17 14.03
CA LEU A 343 7.66 24.33 13.38
C LEU A 343 6.77 25.10 14.34
N LEU A 344 5.91 24.41 15.10
CA LEU A 344 5.03 25.05 16.09
C LEU A 344 5.82 25.73 17.21
N LYS A 345 6.90 25.10 17.70
CA LYS A 345 7.79 25.72 18.69
C LYS A 345 8.47 26.97 18.14
N ASN A 346 9.00 26.92 16.92
CA ASN A 346 9.66 28.05 16.28
C ASN A 346 8.68 29.18 16.02
N MET A 347 7.46 28.88 15.59
CA MET A 347 6.37 29.85 15.40
C MET A 347 6.01 30.54 16.72
N ALA A 348 5.84 29.76 17.81
CA ALA A 348 5.54 30.30 19.14
C ALA A 348 6.67 31.21 19.64
N LEU A 349 7.93 30.79 19.47
CA LEU A 349 9.10 31.59 19.83
C LEU A 349 9.18 32.89 19.00
N GLY A 350 8.93 32.79 17.70
CA GLY A 350 8.89 33.96 16.80
C GLY A 350 7.79 34.95 17.21
N PHE A 351 6.59 34.46 17.55
CA PHE A 351 5.52 35.34 18.07
C PHE A 351 5.90 36.01 19.40
N ALA A 352 6.53 35.25 20.31
CA ALA A 352 7.02 35.80 21.56
C ALA A 352 8.07 36.90 21.34
N LEU A 353 9.03 36.67 20.46
CA LEU A 353 10.05 37.68 20.12
C LEU A 353 9.45 38.94 19.50
N VAL A 354 8.56 38.77 18.52
CA VAL A 354 7.84 39.88 17.90
C VAL A 354 7.03 40.67 18.95
N PHE A 355 6.35 39.95 19.85
CA PHE A 355 5.62 40.59 20.95
C PHE A 355 6.53 41.41 21.85
N VAL A 356 7.66 40.91 22.28
CA VAL A 356 8.63 41.62 23.12
C VAL A 356 9.13 42.88 22.41
N VAL A 357 9.52 42.77 21.14
CA VAL A 357 9.99 43.92 20.36
C VAL A 357 8.88 44.98 20.23
N LEU A 358 7.66 44.56 19.88
CA LEU A 358 6.53 45.49 19.75
C LEU A 358 6.13 46.12 21.10
N ALA A 359 6.22 45.39 22.21
CA ALA A 359 5.89 45.90 23.54
C ALA A 359 6.87 46.98 24.02
N VAL A 360 8.10 46.97 23.52
CA VAL A 360 9.11 48.04 23.81
C VAL A 360 8.75 49.34 23.08
N PHE A 361 8.23 49.28 21.84
CA PHE A 361 8.03 50.44 21.01
C PHE A 361 6.55 50.91 20.97
N LEU A 362 5.58 50.00 21.26
CA LEU A 362 4.16 50.29 21.22
C LEU A 362 3.50 50.15 22.60
N ARG A 363 2.32 50.79 22.76
CA ARG A 363 1.50 50.51 23.95
C ARG A 363 1.14 49.02 23.98
N LEU A 364 1.28 48.41 25.14
CA LEU A 364 1.09 46.93 25.33
C LEU A 364 -0.21 46.41 24.70
N ARG A 365 -1.31 47.16 24.82
CA ARG A 365 -2.60 46.80 24.21
C ARG A 365 -2.51 46.66 22.67
N LEU A 366 -1.76 47.54 22.00
CA LEU A 366 -1.55 47.51 20.56
C LEU A 366 -0.65 46.34 20.16
N ALA A 367 0.42 46.13 20.92
CA ALA A 367 1.33 45.03 20.68
C ALA A 367 0.59 43.66 20.73
N VAL A 368 -0.28 43.43 21.71
CA VAL A 368 -1.12 42.22 21.81
C VAL A 368 -1.99 42.05 20.57
N TRP A 369 -2.71 43.08 20.13
CA TRP A 369 -3.58 42.98 18.96
C TRP A 369 -2.83 42.67 17.65
N VAL A 370 -1.64 43.25 17.47
CA VAL A 370 -0.80 42.97 16.30
C VAL A 370 -0.35 41.53 16.31
N VAL A 371 0.13 41.05 17.46
CA VAL A 371 0.62 39.65 17.59
C VAL A 371 -0.53 38.65 17.40
N VAL A 372 -1.72 38.90 17.91
CA VAL A 372 -2.92 38.09 17.69
C VAL A 372 -3.33 38.05 16.20
N GLY A 373 -3.08 39.16 15.48
CA GLY A 373 -3.34 39.21 14.04
C GLY A 373 -2.53 38.21 13.20
N LEU A 374 -1.33 37.84 13.66
CA LEU A 374 -0.48 36.88 12.94
C LEU A 374 -1.08 35.47 12.88
N PRO A 375 -1.47 34.82 14.00
CA PRO A 375 -2.19 33.54 13.94
C PRO A 375 -3.46 33.58 13.12
N VAL A 376 -4.22 34.69 13.19
CA VAL A 376 -5.45 34.84 12.39
C VAL A 376 -5.15 34.88 10.90
N ALA A 377 -4.07 35.54 10.48
CA ALA A 377 -3.64 35.52 9.08
C ALA A 377 -3.25 34.13 8.60
N PHE A 378 -2.51 33.37 9.44
CA PHE A 378 -2.19 31.96 9.14
C PHE A 378 -3.45 31.09 9.05
N LEU A 379 -4.39 31.23 9.99
CA LEU A 379 -5.66 30.50 9.96
C LEU A 379 -6.47 30.86 8.71
N GLY A 380 -6.44 32.14 8.27
CA GLY A 380 -7.04 32.54 7.00
C GLY A 380 -6.41 31.92 5.78
N ALA A 381 -5.09 31.73 5.78
CA ALA A 381 -4.39 30.99 4.72
C ALA A 381 -4.78 29.49 4.73
N PHE A 382 -4.76 28.85 5.91
CA PHE A 382 -5.18 27.45 6.05
C PHE A 382 -6.62 27.20 5.61
N MET A 383 -7.53 28.17 5.83
CA MET A 383 -8.92 28.08 5.38
C MET A 383 -9.03 27.87 3.86
N LEU A 384 -8.08 28.39 3.07
CA LEU A 384 -8.09 28.33 1.61
C LEU A 384 -7.41 27.08 1.06
N LEU A 385 -6.49 26.45 1.81
CA LEU A 385 -5.70 25.30 1.32
C LEU A 385 -6.54 24.09 0.84
N PRO A 386 -7.65 23.69 1.51
CA PRO A 386 -8.47 22.58 1.04
C PRO A 386 -9.06 22.81 -0.35
N PHE A 387 -9.36 24.05 -0.72
CA PHE A 387 -9.94 24.40 -2.04
C PHE A 387 -8.91 24.33 -3.17
N VAL A 388 -7.62 24.38 -2.84
CA VAL A 388 -6.51 24.33 -3.81
C VAL A 388 -5.93 22.89 -3.88
N GLY A 389 -6.41 21.96 -3.04
CA GLY A 389 -5.94 20.58 -3.00
C GLY A 389 -4.52 20.43 -2.43
N VAL A 390 -4.05 21.39 -1.64
CA VAL A 390 -2.70 21.35 -1.02
C VAL A 390 -2.75 20.56 0.27
N THR A 391 -1.78 19.65 0.45
CA THR A 391 -1.59 18.84 1.67
C THR A 391 -0.49 19.43 2.55
N ILE A 392 -0.54 19.15 3.85
CA ILE A 392 0.58 19.47 4.76
C ILE A 392 1.60 18.35 4.64
N ASN A 393 2.76 18.67 4.06
CA ASN A 393 3.83 17.70 3.86
C ASN A 393 5.21 18.33 4.18
N ILE A 394 6.25 17.47 4.24
CA ILE A 394 7.61 17.90 4.57
C ILE A 394 8.18 18.86 3.52
N MET A 395 7.84 18.66 2.24
CA MET A 395 8.33 19.53 1.17
C MET A 395 7.80 20.95 1.30
N LEU A 396 6.52 21.13 1.70
CA LEU A 396 5.96 22.45 1.95
C LEU A 396 6.71 23.16 3.09
N SER A 397 7.15 22.41 4.08
CA SER A 397 7.98 22.90 5.20
C SER A 397 9.38 23.33 4.75
N LEU A 398 10.00 22.61 3.81
CA LEU A 398 11.34 22.91 3.28
C LEU A 398 11.36 24.15 2.37
N ILE A 399 10.30 24.41 1.64
CA ILE A 399 10.19 25.59 0.75
C ILE A 399 10.19 26.91 1.56
N HIS A 400 9.77 26.89 2.82
CA HIS A 400 9.74 28.07 3.69
C HIS A 400 11.08 28.35 4.42
N ILE A 401 12.05 27.45 4.33
CA ILE A 401 13.40 27.60 4.91
C ILE A 401 14.40 28.02 3.85
#